data_5fd6fb2358de3d17963e80b62b411b52
#
_entry.id   5fd6fb2358de3d17963e80b62b411b52
#
_cell.length_a   1.000
_cell.length_b   1.000
_cell.length_c   1.000
_cell.angle_alpha   90.00
_cell.angle_beta   90.00
_cell.angle_gamma   90.00
#
_symmetry.space_group_name_H-M   'P 1'
#
loop_
_entity.id
_entity.type
_entity.pdbx_description
1 polymer ?
#
loop_
_entity_poly.entity_id
_entity_poly.type
_entity_poly.pdbx_seq_one_letter_code
_entity_poly.pdbx_strand_id
1 'polypeptide(L)'
;QGPSWYYNGVAVVGLLVASLLFFNSLFMLGRAIRGYQKGHQGNVLASAWGMLVNRASTFGGFVAHLGMAVILVGLIGSSMYVTEKTGYVKYDEETDSASEPFVIQDFELRYTGNNIDPQPNDDDILYTVYFDVYKNGEFVGAVDPTVQFVQSTQQQKLVASVITFPTEDLFVVYRGVNSDGDFSMDVRVNPLILEVWIGFGLLMAGVLIATVGRRGAKRKLADGTAAPADADAEAEVEVEAAEKPEPEKVEA
;
A
#
# COMPACT_ATOMS: atom_id res chain seq x y z
N GLN A 1 7.06 7.74 -23.06
CA GLN A 1 6.48 8.56 -21.98
C GLN A 1 5.11 7.99 -21.68
N GLY A 2 4.88 7.48 -20.47
CA GLY A 2 3.56 7.07 -20.02
C GLY A 2 2.57 8.23 -20.01
N PRO A 3 1.25 7.97 -20.00
CA PRO A 3 0.25 9.03 -19.98
C PRO A 3 0.45 9.90 -18.73
N SER A 4 0.42 11.22 -18.91
CA SER A 4 0.57 12.17 -17.82
C SER A 4 -0.50 11.90 -16.75
N TRP A 5 -0.15 12.01 -15.47
CA TRP A 5 -0.99 11.69 -14.30
C TRP A 5 -2.42 12.29 -14.36
N TYR A 6 -2.60 13.42 -15.03
CA TYR A 6 -3.88 14.12 -15.14
C TYR A 6 -4.80 13.59 -16.26
N TYR A 7 -4.34 12.70 -17.13
CA TYR A 7 -5.21 12.12 -18.18
C TYR A 7 -6.24 11.13 -17.63
N ASN A 8 -6.01 10.59 -16.44
CA ASN A 8 -6.98 9.75 -15.77
C ASN A 8 -7.83 10.59 -14.80
N GLY A 9 -8.95 11.12 -15.27
CA GLY A 9 -9.84 11.97 -14.47
C GLY A 9 -10.35 11.30 -13.20
N VAL A 10 -10.59 10.00 -13.22
CA VAL A 10 -11.03 9.22 -12.05
C VAL A 10 -9.91 9.15 -11.01
N ALA A 11 -8.66 8.92 -11.44
CA ALA A 11 -7.50 8.93 -10.56
C ALA A 11 -7.30 10.31 -9.90
N VAL A 12 -7.44 11.39 -10.67
CA VAL A 12 -7.32 12.75 -10.13
C VAL A 12 -8.38 13.03 -9.07
N VAL A 13 -9.64 12.66 -9.33
CA VAL A 13 -10.72 12.81 -8.35
C VAL A 13 -10.44 11.97 -7.11
N GLY A 14 -9.99 10.71 -7.28
CA GLY A 14 -9.60 9.84 -6.19
C GLY A 14 -8.48 10.42 -5.33
N LEU A 15 -7.43 10.98 -5.95
CA LEU A 15 -6.32 11.64 -5.25
C LEU A 15 -6.78 12.90 -4.50
N LEU A 16 -7.71 13.68 -5.07
CA LEU A 16 -8.29 14.81 -4.36
C LEU A 16 -9.05 14.38 -3.11
N VAL A 17 -9.89 13.33 -3.21
CA VAL A 17 -10.64 12.78 -2.06
C VAL A 17 -9.68 12.22 -1.01
N ALA A 18 -8.67 11.45 -1.42
CA ALA A 18 -7.65 10.92 -0.51
C ALA A 18 -6.86 12.03 0.19
N SER A 19 -6.51 13.10 -0.55
CA SER A 19 -5.83 14.28 0.01
C SER A 19 -6.71 15.01 1.03
N LEU A 20 -7.99 15.22 0.72
CA LEU A 20 -8.95 15.81 1.66
C LEU A 20 -9.06 14.98 2.94
N LEU A 21 -9.18 13.66 2.83
CA LEU A 21 -9.22 12.77 3.98
C LEU A 21 -7.92 12.86 4.80
N PHE A 22 -6.76 12.85 4.13
CA PHE A 22 -5.45 12.96 4.78
C PHE A 22 -5.30 14.25 5.57
N PHE A 23 -5.48 15.39 4.90
CA PHE A 23 -5.31 16.69 5.53
C PHE A 23 -6.35 16.97 6.61
N ASN A 24 -7.61 16.54 6.41
CA ASN A 24 -8.64 16.66 7.42
C ASN A 24 -8.29 15.82 8.67
N SER A 25 -7.86 14.56 8.50
CA SER A 25 -7.45 13.68 9.60
C SER A 25 -6.25 14.25 10.35
N LEU A 26 -5.26 14.77 9.62
CA LEU A 26 -4.08 15.40 10.20
C LEU A 26 -4.43 16.69 10.97
N PHE A 27 -5.32 17.52 10.41
CA PHE A 27 -5.80 18.74 11.04
C PHE A 27 -6.56 18.43 12.33
N MET A 28 -7.48 17.45 12.29
CA MET A 28 -8.26 17.03 13.47
C MET A 28 -7.35 16.44 14.57
N LEU A 29 -6.39 15.60 14.20
CA LEU A 29 -5.38 15.08 15.13
C LEU A 29 -4.57 16.23 15.76
N GLY A 30 -4.08 17.17 14.94
CA GLY A 30 -3.34 18.33 15.42
C GLY A 30 -4.18 19.23 16.36
N ARG A 31 -5.46 19.44 16.02
CA ARG A 31 -6.40 20.18 16.88
C ARG A 31 -6.62 19.46 18.21
N ALA A 32 -6.79 18.14 18.18
CA ALA A 32 -6.99 17.32 19.38
C ALA A 32 -5.75 17.35 20.30
N ILE A 33 -4.52 17.22 19.74
CA ILE A 33 -3.28 17.32 20.50
C ILE A 33 -3.13 18.73 21.12
N ARG A 34 -3.40 19.79 20.35
CA ARG A 34 -3.37 21.18 20.88
C ARG A 34 -4.43 21.42 21.97
N GLY A 35 -5.62 20.83 21.81
CA GLY A 35 -6.66 20.86 22.84
C GLY A 35 -6.21 20.19 24.12
N TYR A 36 -5.58 19.03 24.02
CA TYR A 36 -5.00 18.32 25.17
C TYR A 36 -3.87 19.13 25.83
N GLN A 37 -3.00 19.77 25.04
CA GLN A 37 -1.89 20.59 25.52
C GLN A 37 -2.37 21.80 26.36
N LYS A 38 -3.49 22.43 25.99
CA LYS A 38 -4.03 23.59 26.76
C LYS A 38 -4.40 23.24 28.19
N GLY A 39 -4.78 21.99 28.45
CA GLY A 39 -5.10 21.49 29.80
C GLY A 39 -3.92 20.88 30.55
N HIS A 40 -2.76 20.69 29.90
CA HIS A 40 -1.61 20.01 30.47
C HIS A 40 -0.32 20.77 30.08
N GLN A 41 0.52 21.08 31.07
CA GLN A 41 1.80 21.72 30.78
C GLN A 41 2.75 20.74 30.06
N GLY A 42 3.25 21.10 28.88
CA GLY A 42 4.17 20.27 28.11
C GLY A 42 4.34 20.73 26.65
N ASN A 43 5.28 20.13 25.95
CA ASN A 43 5.47 20.34 24.53
C ASN A 43 4.48 19.48 23.72
N VAL A 44 4.43 19.68 22.39
CA VAL A 44 3.50 18.96 21.48
C VAL A 44 3.69 17.44 21.54
N LEU A 45 4.94 16.96 21.63
CA LEU A 45 5.25 15.53 21.67
C LEU A 45 4.79 14.89 23.00
N ALA A 46 5.02 15.57 24.13
CA ALA A 46 4.52 15.12 25.43
C ALA A 46 3.00 15.11 25.47
N SER A 47 2.35 16.08 24.84
CA SER A 47 0.88 16.13 24.73
C SER A 47 0.32 15.04 23.82
N ALA A 48 0.99 14.72 22.72
CA ALA A 48 0.63 13.59 21.85
C ALA A 48 0.76 12.26 22.61
N TRP A 49 1.85 12.06 23.35
CA TRP A 49 2.04 10.89 24.20
C TRP A 49 1.00 10.81 25.33
N GLY A 50 0.74 11.93 25.99
CA GLY A 50 -0.30 12.02 27.02
C GLY A 50 -1.70 11.68 26.47
N MET A 51 -2.01 12.15 25.26
CA MET A 51 -3.25 11.81 24.57
C MET A 51 -3.32 10.33 24.20
N LEU A 52 -2.21 9.73 23.71
CA LEU A 52 -2.11 8.31 23.43
C LEU A 52 -2.41 7.46 24.68
N VAL A 53 -1.89 7.85 25.85
CA VAL A 53 -2.08 7.11 27.10
C VAL A 53 -3.45 7.34 27.71
N ASN A 54 -3.93 8.59 27.75
CA ASN A 54 -5.13 8.96 28.50
C ASN A 54 -6.41 9.02 27.64
N ARG A 55 -6.26 9.25 26.32
CA ARG A 55 -7.37 9.31 25.35
C ARG A 55 -7.08 8.41 24.14
N ALA A 56 -6.64 7.19 24.40
CA ALA A 56 -6.20 6.23 23.38
C ALA A 56 -7.27 5.95 22.31
N SER A 57 -8.56 5.90 22.71
CA SER A 57 -9.65 5.67 21.76
C SER A 57 -9.73 6.75 20.69
N THR A 58 -9.67 8.02 21.08
CA THR A 58 -9.73 9.18 20.16
C THR A 58 -8.46 9.27 19.32
N PHE A 59 -7.28 9.11 19.95
CA PHE A 59 -6.00 9.12 19.25
C PHE A 59 -5.92 8.02 18.20
N GLY A 60 -6.26 6.78 18.59
CA GLY A 60 -6.26 5.63 17.69
C GLY A 60 -7.23 5.79 16.51
N GLY A 61 -8.39 6.42 16.73
CA GLY A 61 -9.34 6.76 15.67
C GLY A 61 -8.71 7.66 14.61
N PHE A 62 -8.03 8.73 15.00
CA PHE A 62 -7.35 9.62 14.05
C PHE A 62 -6.21 8.92 13.29
N VAL A 63 -5.43 8.08 13.98
CA VAL A 63 -4.37 7.27 13.33
C VAL A 63 -4.96 6.30 12.31
N ALA A 64 -6.09 5.66 12.63
CA ALA A 64 -6.77 4.77 11.70
C ALA A 64 -7.28 5.50 10.44
N HIS A 65 -7.86 6.70 10.59
CA HIS A 65 -8.30 7.51 9.45
C HIS A 65 -7.13 7.99 8.59
N LEU A 66 -6.00 8.33 9.22
CA LEU A 66 -4.78 8.69 8.51
C LEU A 66 -4.25 7.49 7.71
N GLY A 67 -4.24 6.29 8.32
CA GLY A 67 -3.88 5.04 7.64
C GLY A 67 -4.76 4.76 6.43
N MET A 68 -6.08 4.95 6.55
CA MET A 68 -7.02 4.81 5.44
C MET A 68 -6.71 5.78 4.30
N ALA A 69 -6.38 7.03 4.59
CA ALA A 69 -6.02 8.01 3.58
C ALA A 69 -4.74 7.61 2.82
N VAL A 70 -3.73 7.11 3.53
CA VAL A 70 -2.48 6.63 2.93
C VAL A 70 -2.74 5.40 2.05
N ILE A 71 -3.59 4.45 2.50
CA ILE A 71 -4.01 3.30 1.67
C ILE A 71 -4.65 3.77 0.36
N LEU A 72 -5.56 4.76 0.42
CA LEU A 72 -6.24 5.27 -0.78
C LEU A 72 -5.24 5.87 -1.78
N VAL A 73 -4.27 6.65 -1.31
CA VAL A 73 -3.21 7.20 -2.18
C VAL A 73 -2.42 6.06 -2.83
N GLY A 74 -1.97 5.09 -2.05
CA GLY A 74 -1.22 3.94 -2.53
C GLY A 74 -2.02 3.09 -3.54
N LEU A 75 -3.30 2.80 -3.26
CA LEU A 75 -4.18 2.05 -4.17
C LEU A 75 -4.39 2.78 -5.50
N ILE A 76 -4.60 4.09 -5.48
CA ILE A 76 -4.76 4.88 -6.70
C ILE A 76 -3.46 4.86 -7.51
N GLY A 77 -2.31 5.07 -6.83
CA GLY A 77 -1.00 5.01 -7.47
C GLY A 77 -0.74 3.64 -8.09
N SER A 78 -0.82 2.59 -7.30
CA SER A 78 -0.48 1.22 -7.73
C SER A 78 -1.48 0.59 -8.70
N SER A 79 -2.71 1.13 -8.85
CA SER A 79 -3.71 0.59 -9.77
C SER A 79 -3.87 1.39 -11.05
N MET A 80 -3.72 2.72 -10.97
CA MET A 80 -4.06 3.62 -12.08
C MET A 80 -2.84 4.21 -12.80
N TYR A 81 -1.66 4.12 -12.20
CA TYR A 81 -0.41 4.63 -12.75
C TYR A 81 0.62 3.54 -13.03
N VAL A 82 0.19 2.29 -13.11
CA VAL A 82 1.03 1.16 -13.49
C VAL A 82 1.57 1.36 -14.89
N THR A 83 2.86 1.13 -15.07
CA THR A 83 3.47 0.96 -16.39
C THR A 83 3.70 -0.53 -16.62
N GLU A 84 3.10 -1.05 -17.67
CA GLU A 84 3.21 -2.46 -18.07
C GLU A 84 3.84 -2.56 -19.44
N LYS A 85 4.77 -3.50 -19.60
CA LYS A 85 5.38 -3.86 -20.87
C LYS A 85 5.44 -5.38 -20.98
N THR A 86 4.73 -5.92 -21.97
CA THR A 86 4.87 -7.30 -22.39
C THR A 86 5.76 -7.35 -23.61
N GLY A 87 6.67 -8.32 -23.68
CA GLY A 87 7.59 -8.47 -24.80
C GLY A 87 8.39 -9.76 -24.71
N TYR A 88 9.30 -9.90 -25.64
CA TYR A 88 10.15 -11.06 -25.74
C TYR A 88 11.61 -10.66 -25.53
N VAL A 89 12.34 -11.49 -24.78
CA VAL A 89 13.80 -11.45 -24.70
C VAL A 89 14.31 -12.48 -25.69
N LYS A 90 15.00 -12.02 -26.73
CA LYS A 90 15.57 -12.90 -27.75
C LYS A 90 16.69 -13.72 -27.13
N TYR A 91 16.48 -15.02 -27.09
CA TYR A 91 17.41 -15.98 -26.51
C TYR A 91 18.07 -16.80 -27.61
N ASP A 92 19.36 -16.97 -27.48
CA ASP A 92 20.17 -17.84 -28.35
C ASP A 92 20.61 -19.05 -27.51
N GLU A 93 20.06 -20.20 -27.84
CA GLU A 93 20.34 -21.48 -27.15
C GLU A 93 21.79 -21.95 -27.40
N GLU A 94 22.41 -21.60 -28.53
CA GLU A 94 23.78 -22.03 -28.85
C GLU A 94 24.82 -21.31 -27.95
N THR A 95 24.55 -20.06 -27.62
CA THR A 95 25.48 -19.22 -26.83
C THR A 95 25.02 -19.05 -25.36
N ASP A 96 23.85 -19.61 -25.00
CA ASP A 96 23.19 -19.37 -23.71
C ASP A 96 23.18 -17.89 -23.32
N SER A 97 22.77 -17.05 -24.26
CA SER A 97 22.79 -15.60 -24.06
C SER A 97 21.56 -14.93 -24.65
N ALA A 98 21.23 -13.74 -24.13
CA ALA A 98 20.23 -12.88 -24.73
C ALA A 98 20.90 -11.73 -25.48
N SER A 99 20.40 -11.46 -26.69
CA SER A 99 20.99 -10.46 -27.56
C SER A 99 20.77 -9.02 -27.12
N GLU A 100 19.66 -8.74 -26.44
CA GLU A 100 19.29 -7.40 -25.99
C GLU A 100 18.63 -7.44 -24.60
N PRO A 101 18.88 -6.43 -23.75
CA PRO A 101 18.22 -6.32 -22.47
C PRO A 101 16.74 -5.95 -22.63
N PHE A 102 15.91 -6.38 -21.68
CA PHE A 102 14.52 -5.93 -21.62
C PHE A 102 14.43 -4.62 -20.85
N VAL A 103 14.01 -3.54 -21.54
CA VAL A 103 13.98 -2.19 -20.98
C VAL A 103 12.54 -1.74 -20.75
N ILE A 104 12.24 -1.25 -19.53
CA ILE A 104 10.97 -0.62 -19.15
C ILE A 104 11.25 0.62 -18.30
N GLN A 105 10.82 1.80 -18.74
CA GLN A 105 11.14 3.08 -18.11
C GLN A 105 12.66 3.25 -17.91
N ASP A 106 13.10 3.38 -16.67
CA ASP A 106 14.49 3.50 -16.23
C ASP A 106 15.11 2.17 -15.77
N PHE A 107 14.36 1.06 -15.91
CA PHE A 107 14.83 -0.29 -15.59
C PHE A 107 15.30 -1.02 -16.84
N GLU A 108 16.41 -1.72 -16.68
CA GLU A 108 17.03 -2.59 -17.68
C GLU A 108 17.27 -3.96 -17.04
N LEU A 109 16.65 -5.02 -17.62
CA LEU A 109 16.80 -6.40 -17.18
C LEU A 109 17.76 -7.09 -18.15
N ARG A 110 18.90 -7.55 -17.65
CA ARG A 110 19.92 -8.29 -18.40
C ARG A 110 19.86 -9.74 -18.03
N TYR A 111 19.68 -10.59 -19.01
CA TYR A 111 19.68 -12.03 -18.84
C TYR A 111 21.04 -12.52 -18.32
N THR A 112 21.01 -13.44 -17.33
CA THR A 112 22.21 -14.01 -16.72
C THR A 112 22.22 -15.54 -16.73
N GLY A 113 21.10 -16.17 -17.06
CA GLY A 113 21.00 -17.62 -17.16
C GLY A 113 19.57 -18.13 -16.97
N ASN A 114 19.39 -19.42 -17.17
CA ASN A 114 18.13 -20.11 -16.87
C ASN A 114 18.40 -21.46 -16.20
N ASN A 115 17.39 -22.02 -15.58
CA ASN A 115 17.46 -23.35 -14.97
C ASN A 115 16.13 -24.07 -15.11
N ILE A 116 16.20 -25.37 -15.34
CA ILE A 116 15.08 -26.30 -15.29
C ILE A 116 15.32 -27.25 -14.12
N ASP A 117 14.48 -27.13 -13.09
CA ASP A 117 14.62 -27.91 -11.86
C ASP A 117 13.39 -28.81 -11.65
N PRO A 118 13.50 -30.14 -11.88
CA PRO A 118 12.47 -31.08 -11.50
C PRO A 118 12.45 -31.20 -9.97
N GLN A 119 11.33 -30.89 -9.33
CA GLN A 119 11.19 -31.02 -7.88
C GLN A 119 11.22 -32.49 -7.46
N PRO A 120 12.15 -32.92 -6.60
CA PRO A 120 12.39 -34.34 -6.33
C PRO A 120 11.23 -35.08 -5.64
N ASN A 121 10.27 -34.37 -5.07
CA ASN A 121 9.18 -34.96 -4.29
C ASN A 121 7.77 -34.70 -4.84
N ASP A 122 7.64 -33.92 -5.93
CA ASP A 122 6.34 -33.38 -6.36
C ASP A 122 6.07 -33.53 -7.86
N ASP A 123 6.78 -34.27 -8.62
CA ASP A 123 6.66 -34.37 -10.09
C ASP A 123 6.52 -32.99 -10.83
N ASP A 124 6.59 -31.89 -10.10
CA ASP A 124 6.50 -30.54 -10.64
C ASP A 124 7.84 -30.13 -11.30
N ILE A 125 7.75 -29.30 -12.33
CA ILE A 125 8.94 -28.80 -13.03
C ILE A 125 8.95 -27.27 -12.90
N LEU A 126 10.09 -26.73 -12.45
CA LEU A 126 10.32 -25.30 -12.37
C LEU A 126 11.19 -24.85 -13.55
N TYR A 127 10.71 -23.85 -14.28
CA TYR A 127 11.45 -23.15 -15.33
C TYR A 127 11.73 -21.74 -14.83
N THR A 128 12.97 -21.50 -14.39
CA THR A 128 13.39 -20.21 -13.84
C THR A 128 14.33 -19.51 -14.82
N VAL A 129 14.12 -18.22 -15.00
CA VAL A 129 15.00 -17.36 -15.80
C VAL A 129 15.57 -16.28 -14.88
N TYR A 130 16.88 -16.05 -14.96
CA TYR A 130 17.59 -15.11 -14.09
C TYR A 130 17.92 -13.84 -14.85
N PHE A 131 17.68 -12.69 -14.22
CA PHE A 131 18.04 -11.39 -14.75
C PHE A 131 18.72 -10.53 -13.68
N ASP A 132 19.79 -9.87 -14.05
CA ASP A 132 20.30 -8.73 -13.33
C ASP A 132 19.51 -7.49 -13.69
N VAL A 133 19.13 -6.72 -12.68
CA VAL A 133 18.34 -5.51 -12.84
C VAL A 133 19.18 -4.28 -12.58
N TYR A 134 19.14 -3.37 -13.52
CA TYR A 134 19.77 -2.06 -13.44
C TYR A 134 18.71 -0.98 -13.48
N LYS A 135 18.90 0.08 -12.68
CA LYS A 135 18.07 1.27 -12.69
C LYS A 135 18.95 2.49 -12.97
N ASN A 136 18.64 3.23 -14.06
CA ASN A 136 19.48 4.32 -14.54
C ASN A 136 20.97 3.93 -14.73
N GLY A 137 21.21 2.67 -15.13
CA GLY A 137 22.56 2.13 -15.35
C GLY A 137 23.27 1.61 -14.09
N GLU A 138 22.69 1.74 -12.90
CA GLU A 138 23.22 1.22 -11.64
C GLU A 138 22.55 -0.11 -11.30
N PHE A 139 23.36 -1.12 -10.89
CA PHE A 139 22.86 -2.41 -10.47
C PHE A 139 22.05 -2.28 -9.17
N VAL A 140 20.80 -2.77 -9.18
CA VAL A 140 19.88 -2.65 -8.03
C VAL A 140 19.43 -4.00 -7.46
N GLY A 141 19.71 -5.09 -8.14
CA GLY A 141 19.39 -6.44 -7.67
C GLY A 141 19.25 -7.44 -8.80
N ALA A 142 18.83 -8.67 -8.46
CA ALA A 142 18.53 -9.73 -9.41
C ALA A 142 17.10 -10.22 -9.21
N VAL A 143 16.49 -10.76 -10.28
CA VAL A 143 15.16 -11.35 -10.28
C VAL A 143 15.19 -12.74 -10.92
N ASP A 144 14.32 -13.62 -10.43
CA ASP A 144 14.25 -15.04 -10.78
C ASP A 144 12.80 -15.50 -11.07
N PRO A 145 12.09 -14.83 -12.00
CA PRO A 145 10.71 -15.21 -12.31
C PRO A 145 10.65 -16.65 -12.81
N THR A 146 9.66 -17.40 -12.32
CA THR A 146 9.57 -18.85 -12.54
C THR A 146 8.21 -19.24 -13.09
N VAL A 147 8.20 -20.19 -14.02
CA VAL A 147 7.01 -20.94 -14.42
C VAL A 147 7.07 -22.31 -13.76
N GLN A 148 6.13 -22.61 -12.90
CA GLN A 148 5.93 -23.93 -12.30
C GLN A 148 4.91 -24.70 -13.11
N PHE A 149 5.28 -25.84 -13.67
CA PHE A 149 4.36 -26.77 -14.29
C PHE A 149 3.95 -27.83 -13.24
N VAL A 150 2.68 -27.76 -12.81
CA VAL A 150 2.11 -28.65 -11.80
C VAL A 150 1.58 -29.90 -12.51
N GLN A 151 2.31 -30.99 -12.46
CA GLN A 151 1.99 -32.23 -13.20
C GLN A 151 0.65 -32.85 -12.79
N SER A 152 0.31 -32.81 -11.49
CA SER A 152 -0.93 -33.37 -10.96
C SER A 152 -2.20 -32.75 -11.54
N THR A 153 -2.15 -31.45 -11.87
CA THR A 153 -3.31 -30.70 -12.42
C THR A 153 -3.12 -30.30 -13.88
N GLN A 154 -1.96 -30.56 -14.46
CA GLN A 154 -1.56 -30.11 -15.81
C GLN A 154 -1.69 -28.61 -16.01
N GLN A 155 -1.47 -27.84 -14.94
CA GLN A 155 -1.57 -26.38 -14.95
C GLN A 155 -0.21 -25.72 -14.83
N GLN A 156 -0.08 -24.56 -15.48
CA GLN A 156 1.06 -23.67 -15.30
C GLN A 156 0.72 -22.63 -14.22
N LYS A 157 1.64 -22.48 -13.27
CA LYS A 157 1.62 -21.43 -12.25
C LYS A 157 2.76 -20.47 -12.51
N LEU A 158 2.43 -19.20 -12.68
CA LEU A 158 3.43 -18.13 -12.83
C LEU A 158 3.83 -17.61 -11.45
N VAL A 159 5.11 -17.68 -11.14
CA VAL A 159 5.69 -17.15 -9.90
C VAL A 159 6.49 -15.91 -10.29
N ALA A 160 5.99 -14.76 -9.86
CA ALA A 160 6.64 -13.49 -10.12
C ALA A 160 7.84 -13.27 -9.20
N SER A 161 8.85 -12.57 -9.68
CA SER A 161 9.92 -12.01 -8.86
C SER A 161 9.75 -10.51 -8.74
N VAL A 162 9.99 -9.95 -7.55
CA VAL A 162 9.69 -8.53 -7.24
C VAL A 162 10.88 -7.88 -6.55
N ILE A 163 11.25 -6.69 -7.00
CA ILE A 163 12.16 -5.80 -6.28
C ILE A 163 11.36 -4.60 -5.79
N THR A 164 11.35 -4.39 -4.48
CA THR A 164 10.65 -3.28 -3.83
C THR A 164 11.60 -2.10 -3.63
N PHE A 165 11.20 -0.94 -4.16
CA PHE A 165 11.83 0.35 -3.90
C PHE A 165 10.91 1.23 -3.04
N PRO A 166 11.43 2.31 -2.44
CA PRO A 166 10.62 3.18 -1.60
C PRO A 166 9.40 3.82 -2.29
N THR A 167 9.47 4.03 -3.61
CA THR A 167 8.43 4.73 -4.39
C THR A 167 7.70 3.85 -5.38
N GLU A 168 8.23 2.66 -5.68
CA GLU A 168 7.67 1.76 -6.70
C GLU A 168 8.17 0.33 -6.51
N ASP A 169 7.44 -0.64 -7.06
CA ASP A 169 7.88 -2.04 -7.17
C ASP A 169 8.09 -2.40 -8.64
N LEU A 170 9.20 -3.07 -8.91
CA LEU A 170 9.42 -3.76 -10.18
C LEU A 170 8.93 -5.20 -10.05
N PHE A 171 7.89 -5.54 -10.79
CA PHE A 171 7.24 -6.85 -10.80
C PHE A 171 7.52 -7.54 -12.12
N VAL A 172 8.19 -8.69 -12.08
CA VAL A 172 8.66 -9.41 -13.25
C VAL A 172 8.02 -10.79 -13.32
N VAL A 173 7.38 -11.10 -14.42
CA VAL A 173 6.76 -12.40 -14.70
C VAL A 173 7.34 -12.99 -15.96
N TYR A 174 7.81 -14.22 -15.86
CA TYR A 174 8.15 -15.07 -17.01
C TYR A 174 6.93 -15.92 -17.38
N ARG A 175 6.56 -15.94 -18.65
CA ARG A 175 5.37 -16.65 -19.15
C ARG A 175 5.68 -17.92 -19.93
N GLY A 176 6.96 -18.27 -20.06
CA GLY A 176 7.43 -19.37 -20.89
C GLY A 176 8.09 -18.90 -22.18
N VAL A 177 8.40 -19.85 -23.06
CA VAL A 177 9.03 -19.60 -24.36
C VAL A 177 8.00 -19.52 -25.48
N ASN A 178 8.28 -18.72 -26.51
CA ASN A 178 7.50 -18.69 -27.74
C ASN A 178 7.94 -19.80 -28.70
N SER A 179 7.36 -19.83 -29.91
CA SER A 179 7.74 -20.79 -30.97
C SER A 179 9.17 -20.63 -31.50
N ASP A 180 9.77 -19.47 -31.30
CA ASP A 180 11.11 -19.13 -31.78
C ASP A 180 12.19 -19.35 -30.69
N GLY A 181 11.76 -19.80 -29.47
CA GLY A 181 12.66 -20.04 -28.34
C GLY A 181 12.86 -18.81 -27.44
N ASP A 182 12.28 -17.65 -27.76
CA ASP A 182 12.45 -16.42 -26.97
C ASP A 182 11.64 -16.46 -25.68
N PHE A 183 12.15 -15.83 -24.62
CA PHE A 183 11.47 -15.74 -23.33
C PHE A 183 10.37 -14.69 -23.36
N SER A 184 9.12 -15.11 -23.12
CA SER A 184 7.97 -14.21 -22.98
C SER A 184 7.94 -13.60 -21.60
N MET A 185 8.04 -12.28 -21.53
CA MET A 185 8.11 -11.51 -20.28
C MET A 185 6.92 -10.55 -20.15
N ASP A 186 6.42 -10.41 -18.93
CA ASP A 186 5.46 -9.38 -18.54
C ASP A 186 6.07 -8.63 -17.34
N VAL A 187 6.45 -7.39 -17.57
CA VAL A 187 7.14 -6.57 -16.58
C VAL A 187 6.28 -5.36 -16.24
N ARG A 188 6.10 -5.10 -14.96
CA ARG A 188 5.28 -4.00 -14.45
C ARG A 188 6.06 -3.18 -13.45
N VAL A 189 5.88 -1.87 -13.53
CA VAL A 189 6.32 -0.93 -12.52
C VAL A 189 5.08 -0.39 -11.82
N ASN A 190 4.93 -0.74 -10.55
CA ASN A 190 3.78 -0.38 -9.72
C ASN A 190 4.19 0.74 -8.75
N PRO A 191 3.83 2.00 -9.01
CA PRO A 191 4.17 3.08 -8.10
C PRO A 191 3.32 3.03 -6.82
N LEU A 192 3.89 3.53 -5.72
CA LEU A 192 3.20 3.76 -4.44
C LEU A 192 2.58 2.50 -3.78
N ILE A 193 3.07 1.30 -4.11
CA ILE A 193 2.57 0.07 -3.47
C ILE A 193 3.00 -0.01 -1.98
N LEU A 194 4.17 0.54 -1.65
CA LEU A 194 4.67 0.58 -0.29
C LEU A 194 3.76 1.40 0.64
N GLU A 195 3.15 2.47 0.11
CA GLU A 195 2.20 3.31 0.84
C GLU A 195 0.95 2.53 1.26
N VAL A 196 0.52 1.54 0.47
CA VAL A 196 -0.58 0.65 0.85
C VAL A 196 -0.22 -0.12 2.12
N TRP A 197 1.00 -0.69 2.19
CA TRP A 197 1.46 -1.45 3.35
C TRP A 197 1.67 -0.57 4.58
N ILE A 198 2.26 0.63 4.40
CA ILE A 198 2.41 1.62 5.48
C ILE A 198 1.03 2.04 6.01
N GLY A 199 0.11 2.37 5.11
CA GLY A 199 -1.24 2.76 5.47
C GLY A 199 -2.00 1.66 6.19
N PHE A 200 -1.85 0.40 5.75
CA PHE A 200 -2.42 -0.76 6.43
C PHE A 200 -1.85 -0.93 7.84
N GLY A 201 -0.54 -0.80 8.02
CA GLY A 201 0.10 -0.82 9.34
C GLY A 201 -0.43 0.27 10.26
N LEU A 202 -0.58 1.51 9.76
CA LEU A 202 -1.17 2.63 10.50
C LEU A 202 -2.63 2.37 10.87
N LEU A 203 -3.43 1.85 9.94
CA LEU A 203 -4.82 1.51 10.16
C LEU A 203 -4.95 0.47 11.29
N MET A 204 -4.20 -0.62 11.21
CA MET A 204 -4.20 -1.68 12.21
C MET A 204 -3.76 -1.17 13.58
N ALA A 205 -2.66 -0.41 13.63
CA ALA A 205 -2.18 0.20 14.87
C ALA A 205 -3.23 1.15 15.47
N GLY A 206 -3.85 2.00 14.65
CA GLY A 206 -4.89 2.92 15.08
C GLY A 206 -6.11 2.19 15.66
N VAL A 207 -6.59 1.14 15.01
CA VAL A 207 -7.71 0.32 15.48
C VAL A 207 -7.38 -0.40 16.78
N LEU A 208 -6.18 -0.97 16.90
CA LEU A 208 -5.73 -1.63 18.14
C LEU A 208 -5.68 -0.64 19.30
N ILE A 209 -5.07 0.52 19.10
CA ILE A 209 -5.00 1.60 20.11
C ILE A 209 -6.41 2.03 20.53
N ALA A 210 -7.30 2.28 19.56
CA ALA A 210 -8.67 2.69 19.84
C ALA A 210 -9.44 1.63 20.65
N THR A 211 -9.28 0.36 20.31
CA THR A 211 -9.97 -0.76 20.97
C THR A 211 -9.49 -0.97 22.40
N VAL A 212 -8.18 -0.91 22.63
CA VAL A 212 -7.59 -1.00 23.97
C VAL A 212 -8.02 0.18 24.83
N GLY A 213 -8.03 1.39 24.26
CA GLY A 213 -8.49 2.60 24.93
C GLY A 213 -9.94 2.51 25.39
N ARG A 214 -10.85 1.99 24.56
CA ARG A 214 -12.26 1.78 24.92
C ARG A 214 -12.44 0.78 26.06
N ARG A 215 -11.67 -0.31 26.07
CA ARG A 215 -11.70 -1.29 27.16
C ARG A 215 -11.22 -0.69 28.49
N GLY A 216 -10.15 0.10 28.45
CA GLY A 216 -9.61 0.79 29.60
C GLY A 216 -10.61 1.82 30.19
N ALA A 217 -11.28 2.60 29.34
CA ALA A 217 -12.29 3.56 29.71
C ALA A 217 -13.51 2.88 30.39
N LYS A 218 -14.05 1.81 29.78
CA LYS A 218 -15.16 1.03 30.36
C LYS A 218 -14.81 0.43 31.73
N ARG A 219 -13.58 -0.05 31.91
CA ARG A 219 -13.13 -0.59 33.20
C ARG A 219 -13.04 0.50 34.28
N LYS A 220 -12.49 1.67 33.96
CA LYS A 220 -12.41 2.81 34.88
C LYS A 220 -13.80 3.32 35.29
N LEU A 221 -14.78 3.31 34.38
CA LEU A 221 -16.18 3.62 34.69
C LEU A 221 -16.82 2.58 35.63
N ALA A 222 -16.57 1.29 35.37
CA ALA A 222 -17.07 0.20 36.21
C ALA A 222 -16.46 0.22 37.63
N ASP A 223 -15.20 0.60 37.77
CA ASP A 223 -14.46 0.68 39.02
C ASP A 223 -14.72 2.02 39.80
N GLY A 224 -15.57 2.93 39.25
CA GLY A 224 -15.90 4.22 39.86
C GLY A 224 -14.73 5.21 39.95
N THR A 225 -13.64 4.97 39.25
CA THR A 225 -12.41 5.79 39.27
C THR A 225 -12.33 6.82 38.14
N ALA A 226 -13.32 6.85 37.23
CA ALA A 226 -13.38 7.83 36.13
C ALA A 226 -14.23 9.03 36.55
N ALA A 227 -13.67 10.23 36.48
CA ALA A 227 -14.44 11.46 36.47
C ALA A 227 -15.24 11.58 35.13
N PRO A 228 -16.44 12.20 35.12
CA PRO A 228 -17.36 12.20 33.97
C PRO A 228 -16.92 13.06 32.79
N ALA A 229 -15.64 13.37 32.65
CA ALA A 229 -15.09 14.23 31.58
C ALA A 229 -15.11 13.62 30.16
N ASP A 230 -15.42 12.33 30.02
CA ASP A 230 -15.48 11.68 28.70
C ASP A 230 -16.91 11.59 28.14
N ALA A 231 -17.92 11.93 28.91
CA ALA A 231 -19.31 12.01 28.47
C ALA A 231 -19.62 13.31 27.70
N ASP A 232 -18.87 14.38 27.98
CA ASP A 232 -19.10 15.69 27.34
C ASP A 232 -18.60 15.73 25.87
N ALA A 233 -17.64 14.89 25.50
CA ALA A 233 -17.14 14.84 24.13
C ALA A 233 -18.06 14.03 23.16
N GLU A 234 -18.82 13.07 23.68
CA GLU A 234 -19.87 12.37 22.90
C GLU A 234 -21.15 13.22 22.85
N ALA A 235 -21.44 14.00 23.89
CA ALA A 235 -22.57 14.91 23.92
C ALA A 235 -22.41 16.13 22.99
N GLU A 236 -21.21 16.69 22.85
CA GLU A 236 -20.96 17.79 21.88
C GLU A 236 -21.15 17.34 20.43
N VAL A 237 -20.81 16.09 20.08
CA VAL A 237 -21.04 15.54 18.74
C VAL A 237 -22.53 15.26 18.48
N GLU A 238 -23.27 14.86 19.50
CA GLU A 238 -24.71 14.59 19.37
C GLU A 238 -25.54 15.88 19.34
N VAL A 239 -25.11 16.92 20.05
CA VAL A 239 -25.75 18.26 20.03
C VAL A 239 -25.50 18.98 18.70
N GLU A 240 -24.29 18.89 18.13
CA GLU A 240 -23.99 19.48 16.80
C GLU A 240 -24.72 18.74 15.66
N ALA A 241 -25.06 17.45 15.85
CA ALA A 241 -25.89 16.69 14.91
C ALA A 241 -27.39 16.99 15.03
N ALA A 242 -27.85 17.41 16.21
CA ALA A 242 -29.26 17.72 16.48
C ALA A 242 -29.64 19.17 16.12
N GLU A 243 -28.67 20.08 15.97
CA GLU A 243 -28.90 21.52 15.69
C GLU A 243 -28.90 21.86 14.18
N LYS A 244 -29.15 20.88 13.32
CA LYS A 244 -29.46 21.16 11.91
C LYS A 244 -30.89 21.68 11.81
N PRO A 245 -31.11 22.90 11.30
CA PRO A 245 -32.48 23.41 11.09
C PRO A 245 -33.22 22.53 10.09
N GLU A 246 -34.42 22.11 10.44
CA GLU A 246 -35.34 21.44 9.50
C GLU A 246 -35.58 22.32 8.27
N PRO A 247 -35.63 21.74 7.08
CA PRO A 247 -35.91 22.50 5.88
C PRO A 247 -37.35 23.07 5.96
N GLU A 248 -37.45 24.37 5.90
CA GLU A 248 -38.68 25.14 5.84
C GLU A 248 -39.57 24.62 4.70
N LYS A 249 -40.74 24.11 5.05
CA LYS A 249 -41.75 23.66 4.08
C LYS A 249 -42.25 24.93 3.32
N VAL A 250 -41.84 25.05 2.08
CA VAL A 250 -42.45 26.02 1.15
C VAL A 250 -43.80 25.44 0.75
N GLU A 251 -44.87 25.98 1.32
CA GLU A 251 -46.23 25.82 0.78
C GLU A 251 -46.37 26.68 -0.48
N ALA A 252 -46.77 26.03 -1.58
CA ALA A 252 -47.15 26.68 -2.82
C ALA A 252 -48.66 26.87 -2.90
#